data_b70a909a4781991d2e968a313d1202e4
#
_entry.id   b70a909a4781991d2e968a313d1202e4
#
_cell.length_a   1.000
_cell.length_b   1.000
_cell.length_c   1.000
_cell.angle_alpha   90.00
_cell.angle_beta   90.00
_cell.angle_gamma   90.00
#
_symmetry.space_group_name_H-M   'P 1'
#
loop_
_entity.id
_entity.type
_entity.pdbx_description
1 polymer ?
#
loop_
_entity_poly.entity_id
_entity_poly.type
_entity_poly.pdbx_seq_one_letter_code
_entity_poly.pdbx_strand_id
1 'polypeptide(L)'
;NLDGKITIGLVGKYVSLQDAYLSVVESLKHAGYPFAKDIDIRWIDSSEVTDENAAEYLADVDGILVPGGFGFRASEGKISAIKYARENNVPFFGICLGMQLATVEFSRNVLGLEGAHSAELDPATPY
;
A
#
# COMPACT_ATOMS: atom_id res chain seq x y z
N ASN A 1 -21.55 -18.80 -6.07
CA ASN A 1 -22.11 -17.44 -6.10
C ASN A 1 -21.40 -16.56 -5.09
N LEU A 2 -20.78 -15.48 -5.57
CA LEU A 2 -20.16 -14.48 -4.71
C LEU A 2 -21.20 -13.42 -4.34
N ASP A 3 -21.28 -13.13 -3.04
CA ASP A 3 -22.29 -12.21 -2.50
C ASP A 3 -21.60 -10.91 -2.04
N GLY A 4 -21.53 -9.98 -2.96
CA GLY A 4 -20.92 -8.68 -2.70
C GLY A 4 -19.49 -8.58 -3.19
N LYS A 5 -18.99 -7.36 -3.19
CA LYS A 5 -17.72 -6.98 -3.77
C LYS A 5 -16.91 -6.19 -2.77
N ILE A 6 -15.62 -6.52 -2.68
CA ILE A 6 -14.66 -5.78 -1.86
C ILE A 6 -13.61 -5.21 -2.79
N THR A 7 -13.31 -3.94 -2.68
CA THR A 7 -12.31 -3.25 -3.48
C THR A 7 -11.02 -3.11 -2.68
N ILE A 8 -9.93 -3.65 -3.20
CA ILE A 8 -8.60 -3.55 -2.60
C ILE A 8 -7.74 -2.65 -3.47
N GLY A 9 -7.21 -1.59 -2.88
CA GLY A 9 -6.22 -0.73 -3.51
C GLY A 9 -4.85 -1.38 -3.42
N LEU A 10 -4.29 -1.79 -4.54
CA LEU A 10 -2.94 -2.35 -4.63
C LEU A 10 -2.00 -1.23 -5.05
N VAL A 11 -1.25 -0.71 -4.07
CA VAL A 11 -0.40 0.46 -4.26
C VAL A 11 1.03 0.02 -4.51
N GLY A 12 1.52 0.23 -5.72
CA GLY A 12 2.86 -0.20 -6.10
C GLY A 12 3.35 0.47 -7.36
N LYS A 13 4.60 0.18 -7.69
CA LYS A 13 5.22 0.63 -8.93
C LYS A 13 5.33 -0.55 -9.88
N TYR A 14 4.28 -0.72 -10.73
CA TYR A 14 4.17 -1.96 -11.44
C TYR A 14 3.85 -1.83 -12.88
N VAL A 15 3.42 -0.74 -13.28
CA VAL A 15 2.77 -0.41 -14.54
C VAL A 15 2.94 -1.45 -15.66
N SER A 16 4.15 -1.93 -15.90
CA SER A 16 4.44 -2.90 -16.96
C SER A 16 4.66 -4.33 -16.47
N LEU A 17 4.57 -4.58 -15.15
CA LEU A 17 4.92 -5.85 -14.53
C LEU A 17 3.78 -6.41 -13.67
N GLN A 18 2.56 -6.38 -14.18
CA GLN A 18 1.42 -6.94 -13.46
C GLN A 18 1.62 -8.43 -13.13
N ASP A 19 2.36 -9.15 -13.95
CA ASP A 19 2.68 -10.56 -13.71
C ASP A 19 3.45 -10.76 -12.39
N ALA A 20 4.25 -9.78 -11.97
CA ALA A 20 4.98 -9.84 -10.71
C ALA A 20 4.04 -9.87 -9.50
N TYR A 21 2.81 -9.38 -9.65
CA TYR A 21 1.83 -9.34 -8.58
C TYR A 21 0.73 -10.40 -8.73
N LEU A 22 0.87 -11.30 -9.71
CA LEU A 22 -0.15 -12.30 -9.98
C LEU A 22 -0.47 -13.16 -8.77
N SER A 23 0.54 -13.62 -8.04
CA SER A 23 0.34 -14.43 -6.85
C SER A 23 -0.39 -13.67 -5.73
N VAL A 24 -0.11 -12.37 -5.60
CA VAL A 24 -0.79 -11.51 -4.63
C VAL A 24 -2.28 -11.37 -5.00
N VAL A 25 -2.55 -11.09 -6.27
CA VAL A 25 -3.93 -10.95 -6.78
C VAL A 25 -4.71 -12.26 -6.59
N GLU A 26 -4.11 -13.39 -6.95
CA GLU A 26 -4.75 -14.70 -6.78
C GLU A 26 -4.99 -15.02 -5.31
N SER A 27 -4.05 -14.68 -4.43
CA SER A 27 -4.21 -14.88 -2.99
C SER A 27 -5.37 -14.05 -2.43
N LEU A 28 -5.51 -12.81 -2.87
CA LEU A 28 -6.64 -11.95 -2.46
C LEU A 28 -7.98 -12.54 -2.92
N LYS A 29 -8.06 -13.02 -4.15
CA LYS A 29 -9.27 -13.66 -4.67
C LYS A 29 -9.61 -14.91 -3.88
N HIS A 30 -8.62 -15.76 -3.61
CA HIS A 30 -8.80 -16.96 -2.80
C HIS A 30 -9.30 -16.61 -1.39
N ALA A 31 -8.77 -15.55 -0.80
CA ALA A 31 -9.18 -15.11 0.53
C ALA A 31 -10.66 -14.65 0.56
N GLY A 32 -11.19 -14.20 -0.57
CA GLY A 32 -12.59 -13.79 -0.67
C GLY A 32 -13.58 -14.94 -0.69
N TYR A 33 -13.17 -16.13 -1.16
CA TYR A 33 -14.08 -17.24 -1.35
C TYR A 33 -14.77 -17.74 -0.06
N PRO A 34 -14.07 -17.91 1.06
CA PRO A 34 -14.72 -18.33 2.30
C PRO A 34 -15.78 -17.36 2.79
N PHE A 35 -15.67 -16.10 2.41
CA PHE A 35 -16.60 -15.05 2.81
C PHE A 35 -17.63 -14.74 1.72
N ALA A 36 -17.66 -15.52 0.64
CA ALA A 36 -18.52 -15.31 -0.52
C ALA A 36 -18.39 -13.90 -1.10
N LYS A 37 -17.16 -13.35 -1.13
CA LYS A 37 -16.87 -12.01 -1.64
C LYS A 37 -16.06 -12.07 -2.91
N ASP A 38 -16.44 -11.23 -3.87
CA ASP A 38 -15.64 -10.96 -5.05
C ASP A 38 -14.65 -9.86 -4.73
N ILE A 39 -13.40 -10.04 -5.14
CA ILE A 39 -12.35 -9.06 -4.88
C ILE A 39 -12.05 -8.28 -6.15
N ASP A 40 -12.29 -6.99 -6.09
CA ASP A 40 -11.93 -6.05 -7.14
C ASP A 40 -10.58 -5.42 -6.80
N ILE A 41 -9.61 -5.56 -7.69
CA ILE A 41 -8.29 -4.99 -7.50
C ILE A 41 -8.19 -3.66 -8.23
N ARG A 42 -7.97 -2.59 -7.47
CA ARG A 42 -7.66 -1.29 -8.03
C ARG A 42 -6.17 -1.08 -8.01
N TRP A 43 -5.57 -1.00 -9.19
CA TRP A 43 -4.15 -0.75 -9.35
C TRP A 43 -3.87 0.73 -9.20
N ILE A 44 -2.99 1.09 -8.27
CA ILE A 44 -2.63 2.47 -7.98
C ILE A 44 -1.12 2.61 -8.09
N ASP A 45 -0.69 3.50 -9.01
CA ASP A 45 0.73 3.79 -9.17
C ASP A 45 1.21 4.68 -8.02
N SER A 46 2.07 4.13 -7.19
CA SER A 46 2.57 4.84 -6.02
C SER A 46 3.40 6.08 -6.37
N SER A 47 3.96 6.16 -7.58
CA SER A 47 4.70 7.36 -8.01
C SER A 47 3.80 8.58 -8.19
N GLU A 48 2.49 8.37 -8.33
CA GLU A 48 1.51 9.44 -8.51
C GLU A 48 0.81 9.85 -7.21
N VAL A 49 0.97 9.07 -6.14
CA VAL A 49 0.29 9.33 -4.87
C VAL A 49 1.09 10.32 -4.03
N THR A 50 0.39 11.33 -3.52
CA THR A 50 0.92 12.32 -2.57
C THR A 50 -0.03 12.44 -1.39
N ASP A 51 0.41 13.12 -0.32
CA ASP A 51 -0.47 13.38 0.82
C ASP A 51 -1.73 14.14 0.42
N GLU A 52 -1.61 15.05 -0.56
CA GLU A 52 -2.73 15.89 -1.01
C GLU A 52 -3.75 15.13 -1.85
N ASN A 53 -3.32 14.16 -2.65
CA ASN A 53 -4.20 13.43 -3.57
C ASN A 53 -4.56 12.02 -3.11
N ALA A 54 -4.02 11.55 -2.00
CA ALA A 54 -4.25 10.19 -1.54
C ALA A 54 -5.75 9.87 -1.40
N ALA A 55 -6.54 10.82 -0.91
CA ALA A 55 -7.97 10.65 -0.77
C ALA A 55 -8.67 10.43 -2.11
N GLU A 56 -8.22 11.06 -3.19
CA GLU A 56 -8.80 10.88 -4.52
C GLU A 56 -8.60 9.46 -5.03
N TYR A 57 -7.42 8.89 -4.77
CA TYR A 57 -7.09 7.53 -5.20
C TYR A 57 -7.71 6.44 -4.33
N LEU A 58 -7.91 6.71 -3.05
CA LEU A 58 -8.18 5.69 -2.03
C LEU A 58 -9.54 5.82 -1.33
N ALA A 59 -10.36 6.84 -1.67
CA ALA A 59 -11.60 7.12 -0.95
C ALA A 59 -12.59 5.96 -0.94
N ASP A 60 -12.64 5.18 -1.99
CA ASP A 60 -13.64 4.11 -2.19
C ASP A 60 -13.06 2.71 -2.14
N VAL A 61 -11.83 2.54 -1.62
CA VAL A 61 -11.28 1.20 -1.38
C VAL A 61 -11.67 0.72 0.02
N ASP A 62 -11.88 -0.59 0.14
CA ASP A 62 -12.22 -1.24 1.40
C ASP A 62 -10.99 -1.67 2.18
N GLY A 63 -9.86 -1.78 1.50
CA GLY A 63 -8.58 -2.13 2.10
C GLY A 63 -7.44 -1.73 1.18
N ILE A 64 -6.25 -1.59 1.75
CA ILE A 64 -5.05 -1.19 1.02
C ILE A 64 -3.97 -2.23 1.25
N LEU A 65 -3.35 -2.68 0.15
CA LEU A 65 -2.21 -3.60 0.19
C LEU A 65 -1.03 -2.94 -0.48
N VAL A 66 0.10 -2.89 0.23
CA VAL A 66 1.36 -2.37 -0.31
C VAL A 66 2.33 -3.54 -0.39
N PRO A 67 2.59 -4.07 -1.60
CA PRO A 67 3.51 -5.19 -1.79
C PRO A 67 4.96 -4.74 -1.71
N GLY A 68 5.86 -5.72 -1.71
CA GLY A 68 7.27 -5.46 -1.86
C GLY A 68 7.59 -4.90 -3.24
N GLY A 69 8.76 -4.30 -3.37
CA GLY A 69 9.23 -3.75 -4.64
C GLY A 69 10.39 -2.80 -4.39
N PHE A 70 11.12 -2.52 -5.46
CA PHE A 70 12.30 -1.67 -5.39
C PHE A 70 12.01 -0.30 -6.01
N GLY A 71 12.71 0.73 -5.55
CA GLY A 71 12.68 2.06 -6.15
C GLY A 71 12.32 3.14 -5.16
N PHE A 72 13.25 4.08 -5.01
CA PHE A 72 13.12 5.21 -4.08
C PHE A 72 11.93 6.11 -4.42
N ARG A 73 11.68 6.35 -5.71
CA ARG A 73 10.64 7.30 -6.15
C ARG A 73 9.22 6.88 -5.77
N ALA A 74 8.99 5.57 -5.70
CA ALA A 74 7.66 5.07 -5.39
C ALA A 74 7.41 4.94 -3.88
N SER A 75 8.47 5.03 -3.05
CA SER A 75 8.36 4.82 -1.61
C SER A 75 7.60 5.94 -0.91
N GLU A 76 7.80 7.19 -1.31
CA GLU A 76 7.08 8.31 -0.70
C GLU A 76 5.58 8.24 -0.98
N GLY A 77 5.18 7.82 -2.18
CA GLY A 77 3.77 7.60 -2.49
C GLY A 77 3.16 6.45 -1.70
N LYS A 78 3.93 5.40 -1.46
CA LYS A 78 3.50 4.30 -0.58
C LYS A 78 3.32 4.79 0.86
N ILE A 79 4.24 5.61 1.35
CA ILE A 79 4.13 6.22 2.68
C ILE A 79 2.87 7.09 2.78
N SER A 80 2.56 7.87 1.75
CA SER A 80 1.33 8.68 1.71
C SER A 80 0.07 7.82 1.73
N ALA A 81 0.06 6.71 1.01
CA ALA A 81 -1.06 5.77 1.03
C ALA A 81 -1.23 5.12 2.42
N ILE A 82 -0.13 4.76 3.06
CA ILE A 82 -0.13 4.18 4.41
C ILE A 82 -0.66 5.19 5.43
N LYS A 83 -0.22 6.44 5.33
CA LYS A 83 -0.72 7.54 6.17
C LYS A 83 -2.23 7.70 6.02
N TYR A 84 -2.72 7.69 4.79
CA TYR A 84 -4.15 7.76 4.53
C TYR A 84 -4.90 6.59 5.21
N ALA A 85 -4.38 5.37 5.05
CA ALA A 85 -4.99 4.19 5.65
C ALA A 85 -5.09 4.33 7.18
N ARG A 86 -4.00 4.76 7.83
CA ARG A 86 -3.96 4.95 9.28
C ARG A 86 -4.94 6.03 9.74
N GLU A 87 -4.94 7.18 9.09
CA GLU A 87 -5.76 8.32 9.49
C GLU A 87 -7.26 8.09 9.24
N ASN A 88 -7.60 7.26 8.27
CA ASN A 88 -8.99 7.00 7.89
C ASN A 88 -9.49 5.61 8.30
N ASN A 89 -8.73 4.89 9.11
CA ASN A 89 -9.08 3.56 9.61
C ASN A 89 -9.39 2.56 8.49
N VAL A 90 -8.67 2.64 7.38
CA VAL A 90 -8.79 1.68 6.29
C VAL A 90 -7.87 0.49 6.60
N PRO A 91 -8.36 -0.76 6.54
CA PRO A 91 -7.52 -1.93 6.72
C PRO A 91 -6.30 -1.90 5.78
N PHE A 92 -5.13 -2.18 6.35
CA PHE A 92 -3.86 -2.10 5.64
C PHE A 92 -3.05 -3.38 5.82
N PHE A 93 -2.41 -3.82 4.75
CA PHE A 93 -1.46 -4.92 4.79
C PHE A 93 -0.20 -4.57 3.99
N GLY A 94 0.95 -4.59 4.66
CA GLY A 94 2.24 -4.31 4.04
C GLY A 94 3.09 -5.57 3.96
N ILE A 95 3.62 -5.87 2.78
CA ILE A 95 4.46 -7.03 2.53
C ILE A 95 5.89 -6.55 2.27
N CYS A 96 6.88 -7.09 3.00
CA CYS A 96 8.29 -6.80 2.81
C CYS A 96 8.56 -5.29 2.92
N LEU A 97 8.89 -4.61 1.82
CA LEU A 97 9.10 -3.16 1.80
C LEU A 97 7.85 -2.40 2.27
N GLY A 98 6.65 -2.88 1.96
CA GLY A 98 5.41 -2.27 2.45
C GLY A 98 5.32 -2.25 3.97
N MET A 99 5.77 -3.30 4.63
CA MET A 99 5.87 -3.35 6.10
C MET A 99 6.91 -2.35 6.61
N GLN A 100 8.08 -2.29 5.99
CA GLN A 100 9.13 -1.34 6.37
C GLN A 100 8.63 0.10 6.25
N LEU A 101 7.95 0.42 5.16
CA LEU A 101 7.42 1.76 4.94
C LEU A 101 6.28 2.12 5.90
N ALA A 102 5.52 1.13 6.38
CA ALA A 102 4.54 1.38 7.44
C ALA A 102 5.25 1.81 8.74
N THR A 103 6.37 1.20 9.06
CA THR A 103 7.19 1.59 10.20
C THR A 103 7.76 3.00 10.01
N VAL A 104 8.23 3.32 8.81
CA VAL A 104 8.73 4.66 8.47
C VAL A 104 7.63 5.71 8.62
N GLU A 105 6.43 5.44 8.08
CA GLU A 105 5.29 6.37 8.20
C GLU A 105 4.96 6.64 9.67
N PHE A 106 4.85 5.60 10.46
CA PHE A 106 4.54 5.73 11.88
C PHE A 106 5.63 6.51 12.61
N SER A 107 6.89 6.23 12.32
CA SER A 107 8.03 6.94 12.92
C SER A 107 8.01 8.43 12.61
N ARG A 108 7.75 8.79 11.36
CA ARG A 108 7.72 10.20 10.94
C ARG A 108 6.50 10.94 11.50
N ASN A 109 5.31 10.37 11.34
CA ASN A 109 4.06 11.10 11.51
C ASN A 109 3.43 10.92 12.90
N VAL A 110 3.75 9.84 13.59
CA VAL A 110 3.22 9.60 14.94
C VAL A 110 4.28 9.90 16.00
N LEU A 111 5.51 9.42 15.80
CA LEU A 111 6.60 9.63 16.76
C LEU A 111 7.38 10.94 16.54
N GLY A 112 7.16 11.61 15.42
CA GLY A 112 7.81 12.88 15.12
C GLY A 112 9.30 12.76 14.80
N LEU A 113 9.75 11.59 14.35
CA LEU A 113 11.15 11.35 13.98
C LEU A 113 11.38 11.82 12.54
N GLU A 114 11.61 13.10 12.37
CA GLU A 114 11.84 13.69 11.05
C GLU A 114 13.02 13.03 10.34
N GLY A 115 12.84 12.71 9.06
CA GLY A 115 13.88 12.08 8.24
C GLY A 115 14.02 10.58 8.44
N ALA A 116 13.20 9.95 9.29
CA ALA A 116 13.22 8.51 9.45
C ALA A 116 12.99 7.82 8.10
N HIS A 117 13.76 6.79 7.82
CA HIS A 117 13.68 6.03 6.57
C HIS A 117 14.24 4.62 6.77
N SER A 118 14.02 3.75 5.80
CA SER A 118 14.68 2.44 5.76
C SER A 118 16.14 2.62 5.30
N ALA A 119 17.07 2.04 6.03
CA ALA A 119 18.49 2.10 5.67
C ALA A 119 18.79 1.42 4.32
N GLU A 120 17.92 0.56 3.84
CA GLU A 120 18.03 -0.02 2.49
C GLU A 120 17.80 1.02 1.39
N LEU A 121 16.95 2.01 1.66
CA LEU A 121 16.59 3.04 0.70
C LEU A 121 17.39 4.33 0.91
N ASP A 122 17.71 4.64 2.14
CA ASP A 122 18.51 5.81 2.52
C ASP A 122 19.50 5.43 3.61
N PRO A 123 20.74 5.06 3.23
CA PRO A 123 21.76 4.69 4.20
C PRO A 123 22.15 5.81 5.17
N ALA A 124 21.77 7.05 4.86
CA ALA A 124 22.07 8.21 5.70
C ALA A 124 20.96 8.53 6.70
N THR A 125 19.93 7.68 6.80
CA THR A 125 18.83 7.92 7.73
C THR A 125 19.36 8.02 9.18
N PRO A 126 18.89 9.00 9.95
CA PRO A 126 19.31 9.15 11.34
C PRO A 126 18.66 8.16 12.31
N TYR A 127 17.62 7.42 11.86
CA TYR A 127 16.86 6.49 12.68
C TYR A 127 16.67 5.14 11.98
#